data_e86adb0eb2d3e45b12d5b7942ea5c26f
#
_entry.id   e86adb0eb2d3e45b12d5b7942ea5c26f
#
_cell.length_a   1.000
_cell.length_b   1.000
_cell.length_c   1.000
_cell.angle_alpha   90.00
_cell.angle_beta   90.00
_cell.angle_gamma   90.00
#
_symmetry.space_group_name_H-M   'P 1'
#
loop_
_entity.id
_entity.type
_entity.pdbx_description
1 polymer ?
#
loop_
_entity_poly.entity_id
_entity_poly.type
_entity_poly.pdbx_seq_one_letter_code
_entity_poly.pdbx_strand_id
1 'polypeptide(L)'
;MDPKKIESIMNWPTLRNVTDVTSFMGLAGYYRRFIEGFSKVVDASTSLQKKGMKFEWKSRCEESFKLLKNLLTSAPILKVADPEKDFVVCTNACRQGLGGVLMQDNHVICYESRKLKEHEKNYATHDLELAAIVHALKMWRHYLMGRIFEES
;
A
#
# COMPACT_ATOMS: atom_id res chain seq x y z
N MET A 1 1.40 7.80 -15.14
CA MET A 1 1.64 6.39 -15.54
C MET A 1 1.61 6.29 -17.06
N ASP A 2 2.45 5.44 -17.63
CA ASP A 2 2.51 5.20 -19.08
C ASP A 2 1.15 4.68 -19.60
N PRO A 3 0.58 5.28 -20.65
CA PRO A 3 -0.70 4.83 -21.23
C PRO A 3 -0.74 3.35 -21.61
N LYS A 4 0.37 2.78 -22.06
CA LYS A 4 0.46 1.35 -22.40
C LYS A 4 0.31 0.47 -21.16
N LYS A 5 0.86 0.89 -20.01
CA LYS A 5 0.73 0.18 -18.74
C LYS A 5 -0.70 0.25 -18.22
N ILE A 6 -1.35 1.40 -18.38
CA ILE A 6 -2.75 1.59 -18.00
C ILE A 6 -3.62 0.61 -18.81
N GLU A 7 -3.44 0.56 -20.11
CA GLU A 7 -4.17 -0.35 -21.00
C GLU A 7 -3.97 -1.81 -20.59
N SER A 8 -2.72 -2.22 -20.33
CA SER A 8 -2.40 -3.57 -19.89
C SER A 8 -3.10 -3.93 -18.59
N ILE A 9 -3.16 -3.01 -17.63
CA ILE A 9 -3.83 -3.22 -16.35
C ILE A 9 -5.34 -3.34 -16.54
N MET A 10 -5.94 -2.42 -17.31
CA MET A 10 -7.39 -2.43 -17.56
C MET A 10 -7.86 -3.68 -18.27
N ASN A 11 -7.04 -4.22 -19.17
CA ASN A 11 -7.35 -5.42 -19.92
C ASN A 11 -6.86 -6.71 -19.25
N TRP A 12 -6.36 -6.63 -18.02
CA TRP A 12 -5.90 -7.81 -17.29
C TRP A 12 -7.06 -8.79 -17.12
N PRO A 13 -6.87 -10.05 -17.53
CA PRO A 13 -7.97 -11.04 -17.49
C PRO A 13 -8.35 -11.40 -16.06
N THR A 14 -9.58 -11.88 -15.91
CA THR A 14 -10.08 -12.38 -14.63
C THR A 14 -9.15 -13.45 -14.07
N LEU A 15 -8.86 -13.36 -12.77
CA LEU A 15 -7.97 -14.28 -12.08
C LEU A 15 -8.66 -15.62 -11.86
N ARG A 16 -8.04 -16.71 -12.32
CA ARG A 16 -8.63 -18.06 -12.35
C ARG A 16 -8.04 -19.00 -11.30
N ASN A 17 -6.85 -18.73 -10.84
CA ASN A 17 -6.12 -19.62 -9.93
C ASN A 17 -5.12 -18.81 -9.11
N VAL A 18 -4.45 -19.48 -8.16
CA VAL A 18 -3.48 -18.85 -7.27
C VAL A 18 -2.31 -18.23 -8.05
N THR A 19 -1.85 -18.87 -9.12
CA THR A 19 -0.76 -18.35 -9.95
C THR A 19 -1.14 -17.02 -10.58
N ASP A 20 -2.38 -16.90 -11.11
CA ASP A 20 -2.87 -15.63 -11.67
C ASP A 20 -2.94 -14.55 -10.61
N VAL A 21 -3.43 -14.86 -9.40
CA VAL A 21 -3.49 -13.92 -8.28
C VAL A 21 -2.09 -13.45 -7.90
N THR A 22 -1.13 -14.37 -7.79
CA THR A 22 0.25 -14.05 -7.44
C THR A 22 0.88 -13.13 -8.47
N SER A 23 0.66 -13.39 -9.76
CA SER A 23 1.19 -12.56 -10.85
C SER A 23 0.60 -11.15 -10.81
N PHE A 24 -0.72 -11.03 -10.64
CA PHE A 24 -1.38 -9.73 -10.54
C PHE A 24 -0.95 -8.97 -9.28
N MET A 25 -0.84 -9.65 -8.15
CA MET A 25 -0.40 -9.04 -6.90
C MET A 25 1.07 -8.60 -6.96
N GLY A 26 1.91 -9.31 -7.71
CA GLY A 26 3.29 -8.89 -7.98
C GLY A 26 3.34 -7.57 -8.74
N LEU A 27 2.51 -7.44 -9.78
CA LEU A 27 2.38 -6.20 -10.53
C LEU A 27 1.82 -5.08 -9.66
N ALA A 28 0.73 -5.34 -8.94
CA ALA A 28 0.11 -4.36 -8.06
C ALA A 28 1.07 -3.90 -6.96
N GLY A 29 1.85 -4.83 -6.39
CA GLY A 29 2.85 -4.54 -5.36
C GLY A 29 3.93 -3.57 -5.82
N TYR A 30 4.30 -3.63 -7.09
CA TYR A 30 5.24 -2.67 -7.67
C TYR A 30 4.71 -1.22 -7.59
N TYR A 31 3.38 -1.05 -7.69
CA TYR A 31 2.72 0.26 -7.67
C TYR A 31 2.11 0.62 -6.31
N ARG A 32 2.32 -0.18 -5.28
CA ARG A 32 1.69 0.03 -3.96
C ARG A 32 1.95 1.42 -3.36
N ARG A 33 3.10 2.00 -3.65
CA ARG A 33 3.50 3.32 -3.17
C ARG A 33 2.60 4.46 -3.68
N PHE A 34 1.82 4.20 -4.73
CA PHE A 34 0.91 5.16 -5.36
C PHE A 34 -0.53 5.01 -4.87
N ILE A 35 -0.81 4.04 -3.99
CA ILE A 35 -2.17 3.69 -3.59
C ILE A 35 -2.31 3.81 -2.08
N GLU A 36 -3.20 4.72 -1.65
CA GLU A 36 -3.54 4.85 -0.25
C GLU A 36 -4.28 3.59 0.24
N GLY A 37 -3.85 3.05 1.39
CA GLY A 37 -4.50 1.89 1.98
C GLY A 37 -4.37 0.60 1.18
N PHE A 38 -3.29 0.42 0.43
CA PHE A 38 -3.07 -0.74 -0.42
C PHE A 38 -3.34 -2.07 0.27
N SER A 39 -2.84 -2.28 1.47
CA SER A 39 -2.99 -3.57 2.16
C SER A 39 -4.45 -3.90 2.45
N LYS A 40 -5.26 -2.89 2.75
CA LYS A 40 -6.70 -3.04 2.96
C LYS A 40 -7.43 -3.39 1.66
N VAL A 41 -7.07 -2.71 0.57
CA VAL A 41 -7.67 -2.94 -0.74
C VAL A 41 -7.42 -4.37 -1.24
N VAL A 42 -6.22 -4.90 -1.01
CA VAL A 42 -5.83 -6.22 -1.52
C VAL A 42 -6.15 -7.38 -0.57
N ASP A 43 -6.72 -7.11 0.58
CA ASP A 43 -6.93 -8.13 1.62
C ASP A 43 -7.68 -9.36 1.11
N ALA A 44 -8.76 -9.17 0.38
CA ALA A 44 -9.57 -10.26 -0.17
C ALA A 44 -8.76 -11.14 -1.15
N SER A 45 -7.95 -10.53 -2.00
CA SER A 45 -7.11 -11.26 -2.97
C SER A 45 -5.92 -11.94 -2.31
N THR A 46 -5.32 -11.30 -1.31
CA THR A 46 -4.18 -11.86 -0.57
C THR A 46 -4.57 -13.15 0.16
N SER A 47 -5.79 -13.22 0.68
CA SER A 47 -6.27 -14.42 1.37
C SER A 47 -6.29 -15.66 0.47
N LEU A 48 -6.45 -15.49 -0.84
CA LEU A 48 -6.42 -16.59 -1.82
C LEU A 48 -5.03 -17.18 -2.02
N GLN A 49 -3.97 -16.47 -1.62
CA GLN A 49 -2.59 -16.92 -1.75
C GLN A 49 -2.13 -17.78 -0.55
N LYS A 50 -2.94 -17.89 0.49
CA LYS A 50 -2.60 -18.66 1.68
C LYS A 50 -2.50 -20.13 1.35
N LYS A 51 -1.41 -20.74 1.82
CA LYS A 51 -1.14 -22.16 1.64
C LYS A 51 -2.22 -23.00 2.32
N GLY A 52 -2.73 -24.00 1.62
CA GLY A 52 -3.77 -24.88 2.14
C GLY A 52 -5.18 -24.36 1.99
N MET A 53 -5.37 -23.14 1.49
CA MET A 53 -6.70 -22.60 1.20
C MET A 53 -7.16 -23.00 -0.21
N LYS A 54 -8.42 -23.43 -0.31
CA LYS A 54 -9.05 -23.69 -1.61
C LYS A 54 -9.22 -22.37 -2.35
N PHE A 55 -8.84 -22.35 -3.64
CA PHE A 55 -9.10 -21.19 -4.48
C PHE A 55 -10.60 -21.03 -4.69
N GLU A 56 -11.15 -19.91 -4.26
CA GLU A 56 -12.56 -19.60 -4.36
C GLU A 56 -12.72 -18.11 -4.67
N TRP A 57 -13.09 -17.79 -5.92
CA TRP A 57 -13.26 -16.41 -6.37
C TRP A 57 -14.66 -15.92 -6.02
N LYS A 58 -14.77 -15.16 -4.93
CA LYS A 58 -16.03 -14.61 -4.43
C LYS A 58 -16.25 -13.20 -4.96
N SER A 59 -17.48 -12.69 -4.80
CA SER A 59 -17.84 -11.32 -5.18
C SER A 59 -16.90 -10.28 -4.55
N ARG A 60 -16.51 -10.50 -3.31
CA ARG A 60 -15.56 -9.63 -2.60
C ARG A 60 -14.20 -9.57 -3.28
N CYS A 61 -13.73 -10.68 -3.82
CA CYS A 61 -12.48 -10.73 -4.59
C CYS A 61 -12.61 -9.97 -5.90
N GLU A 62 -13.73 -10.13 -6.60
CA GLU A 62 -14.00 -9.42 -7.85
C GLU A 62 -14.08 -7.91 -7.62
N GLU A 63 -14.75 -7.46 -6.58
CA GLU A 63 -14.84 -6.04 -6.22
C GLU A 63 -13.46 -5.47 -5.89
N SER A 64 -12.66 -6.20 -5.11
CA SER A 64 -11.30 -5.80 -4.77
C SER A 64 -10.43 -5.70 -6.01
N PHE A 65 -10.53 -6.66 -6.93
CA PHE A 65 -9.79 -6.68 -8.18
C PHE A 65 -10.14 -5.47 -9.05
N LYS A 66 -11.43 -5.19 -9.23
CA LYS A 66 -11.90 -4.03 -10.00
C LYS A 66 -11.45 -2.72 -9.37
N LEU A 67 -11.59 -2.61 -8.06
CA LEU A 67 -11.15 -1.41 -7.32
C LEU A 67 -9.66 -1.19 -7.49
N LEU A 68 -8.86 -2.24 -7.36
CA LEU A 68 -7.40 -2.14 -7.50
C LEU A 68 -7.01 -1.73 -8.92
N LYS A 69 -7.66 -2.28 -9.95
CA LYS A 69 -7.44 -1.87 -11.35
C LYS A 69 -7.75 -0.38 -11.54
N ASN A 70 -8.87 0.10 -11.00
CA ASN A 70 -9.24 1.50 -11.10
C ASN A 70 -8.24 2.41 -10.38
N LEU A 71 -7.80 2.04 -9.19
CA LEU A 71 -6.81 2.81 -8.43
C LEU A 71 -5.46 2.86 -9.13
N LEU A 72 -5.01 1.76 -9.72
CA LEU A 72 -3.75 1.70 -10.46
C LEU A 72 -3.78 2.59 -11.72
N THR A 73 -4.92 2.63 -12.41
CA THR A 73 -5.05 3.38 -13.66
C THR A 73 -5.36 4.86 -13.44
N SER A 74 -5.93 5.22 -12.29
CA SER A 74 -6.26 6.60 -11.93
C SER A 74 -5.32 7.18 -10.89
N ALA A 75 -4.22 6.50 -10.57
CA ALA A 75 -3.25 6.96 -9.58
C ALA A 75 -2.76 8.37 -9.92
N PRO A 76 -2.78 9.30 -8.95
CA PRO A 76 -2.32 10.66 -9.21
C PRO A 76 -0.83 10.68 -9.53
N ILE A 77 -0.41 11.68 -10.30
CA ILE A 77 1.02 11.93 -10.50
C ILE A 77 1.55 12.40 -9.15
N LEU A 78 2.37 11.57 -8.52
CA LEU A 78 2.97 11.92 -7.24
C LEU A 78 4.16 12.85 -7.46
N LYS A 79 4.37 13.73 -6.50
CA LYS A 79 5.49 14.65 -6.53
C LYS A 79 6.80 13.89 -6.31
N VAL A 80 7.83 14.24 -7.06
CA VAL A 80 9.19 13.73 -6.84
C VAL A 80 9.77 14.41 -5.60
N ALA A 81 10.39 13.64 -4.71
CA ALA A 81 11.00 14.17 -3.50
C ALA A 81 12.14 15.14 -3.82
N ASP A 82 12.11 16.31 -3.16
CA ASP A 82 13.19 17.28 -3.20
C ASP A 82 14.04 17.09 -1.94
N PRO A 83 15.32 16.68 -2.05
CA PRO A 83 16.16 16.41 -0.89
C PRO A 83 16.48 17.66 -0.05
N GLU A 84 16.26 18.87 -0.60
CA GLU A 84 16.53 20.13 0.10
C GLU A 84 15.36 20.60 0.97
N LYS A 85 14.20 19.99 0.84
CA LYS A 85 12.98 20.38 1.57
C LYS A 85 12.66 19.41 2.70
N ASP A 86 11.93 19.93 3.68
CA ASP A 86 11.50 19.14 4.82
C ASP A 86 10.42 18.15 4.45
N PHE A 87 10.50 16.96 5.02
CA PHE A 87 9.47 15.94 4.89
C PHE A 87 8.48 16.01 6.04
N VAL A 88 7.23 15.72 5.75
CA VAL A 88 6.18 15.52 6.74
C VAL A 88 5.69 14.08 6.62
N VAL A 89 5.69 13.37 7.73
CA VAL A 89 5.19 12.00 7.81
C VAL A 89 3.88 12.00 8.59
N CYS A 90 2.81 11.58 7.95
CA CYS A 90 1.52 11.39 8.60
C CYS A 90 1.25 9.90 8.71
N THR A 91 0.86 9.44 9.89
CA THR A 91 0.62 8.02 10.13
C THR A 91 -0.81 7.77 10.59
N ASN A 92 -1.30 6.58 10.31
CA ASN A 92 -2.64 6.13 10.67
C ASN A 92 -2.57 4.67 11.11
N ALA A 93 -3.28 4.34 12.16
CA ALA A 93 -3.35 3.00 12.68
C ALA A 93 -4.79 2.62 13.01
N CYS A 94 -5.20 1.43 12.64
CA CYS A 94 -6.50 0.88 12.98
C CYS A 94 -6.40 -0.65 13.10
N ARG A 95 -7.50 -1.30 13.46
CA ARG A 95 -7.54 -2.77 13.61
C ARG A 95 -7.29 -3.51 12.30
N GLN A 96 -7.37 -2.83 11.15
CA GLN A 96 -7.15 -3.43 9.83
C GLN A 96 -5.72 -3.31 9.37
N GLY A 97 -4.94 -2.37 9.89
CA GLY A 97 -3.56 -2.21 9.49
C GLY A 97 -2.95 -0.89 9.88
N LEU A 98 -1.71 -0.71 9.49
CA LEU A 98 -0.93 0.50 9.68
C LEU A 98 -0.76 1.19 8.34
N GLY A 99 -0.82 2.51 8.34
CA GLY A 99 -0.64 3.30 7.13
C GLY A 99 0.16 4.56 7.37
N GLY A 100 0.69 5.13 6.31
CA GLY A 100 1.42 6.37 6.37
C GLY A 100 1.48 7.07 5.02
N VAL A 101 1.74 8.36 5.09
CA VAL A 101 1.92 9.23 3.93
C VAL A 101 3.18 10.05 4.14
N LEU A 102 4.06 10.03 3.16
CA LEU A 102 5.24 10.90 3.12
C LEU A 102 4.90 12.10 2.23
N MET A 103 5.06 13.30 2.75
CA MET A 103 4.66 14.55 2.07
C MET A 103 5.79 15.57 2.08
N GLN A 104 5.73 16.48 1.11
CA GLN A 104 6.51 17.72 1.04
C GLN A 104 5.62 18.81 0.45
N ASP A 105 5.68 20.03 0.98
CA ASP A 105 4.91 21.19 0.48
C ASP A 105 3.41 20.88 0.29
N ASN A 106 2.81 20.12 1.21
CA ASN A 106 1.42 19.66 1.13
C ASN A 106 1.13 18.74 -0.07
N HIS A 107 2.16 18.16 -0.69
CA HIS A 107 2.02 17.19 -1.78
C HIS A 107 2.47 15.82 -1.33
N VAL A 108 1.78 14.80 -1.80
CA VAL A 108 2.12 13.41 -1.48
C VAL A 108 3.33 12.97 -2.31
N ILE A 109 4.32 12.39 -1.63
CA ILE A 109 5.46 11.74 -2.27
C ILE A 109 5.16 10.25 -2.47
N CYS A 110 4.72 9.58 -1.42
CA CYS A 110 4.33 8.17 -1.50
C CYS A 110 3.49 7.76 -0.29
N TYR A 111 2.81 6.62 -0.45
CA TYR A 111 2.04 5.98 0.60
C TYR A 111 2.73 4.69 1.05
N GLU A 112 2.43 4.27 2.26
CA GLU A 112 2.80 2.96 2.79
C GLU A 112 1.65 2.40 3.61
N SER A 113 1.45 1.09 3.51
CA SER A 113 0.47 0.39 4.34
C SER A 113 0.90 -1.05 4.53
N ARG A 114 0.53 -1.64 5.67
CA ARG A 114 0.67 -3.07 5.90
C ARG A 114 -0.38 -3.57 6.86
N LYS A 115 -0.64 -4.87 6.81
CA LYS A 115 -1.51 -5.54 7.77
C LYS A 115 -0.84 -5.63 9.13
N LEU A 116 -1.65 -5.75 10.17
CA LEU A 116 -1.16 -6.01 11.52
C LEU A 116 -0.54 -7.41 11.59
N LYS A 117 0.57 -7.52 12.30
CA LYS A 117 1.14 -8.80 12.71
C LYS A 117 0.25 -9.40 13.81
N GLU A 118 0.31 -10.72 14.01
CA GLU A 118 -0.53 -11.38 14.99
C GLU A 118 -0.47 -10.75 16.40
N HIS A 119 0.73 -10.45 16.88
CA HIS A 119 0.89 -9.83 18.20
C HIS A 119 0.37 -8.38 18.24
N GLU A 120 0.32 -7.67 17.11
CA GLU A 120 -0.18 -6.30 17.05
C GLU A 120 -1.71 -6.23 17.12
N LYS A 121 -2.40 -7.30 16.79
CA LYS A 121 -3.88 -7.36 16.84
C LYS A 121 -4.42 -7.13 18.24
N ASN A 122 -3.61 -7.39 19.27
CA ASN A 122 -3.97 -7.22 20.66
C ASN A 122 -3.47 -5.90 21.26
N TYR A 123 -2.85 -5.04 20.46
CA TYR A 123 -2.32 -3.76 20.95
C TYR A 123 -3.43 -2.78 21.29
N ALA A 124 -3.20 -1.96 22.30
CA ALA A 124 -4.04 -0.79 22.58
C ALA A 124 -3.86 0.23 21.44
N THR A 125 -4.81 1.15 21.29
CA THR A 125 -4.84 2.12 20.19
C THR A 125 -3.54 2.92 20.08
N HIS A 126 -3.01 3.45 21.19
CA HIS A 126 -1.78 4.24 21.14
C HIS A 126 -0.53 3.40 20.83
N ASP A 127 -0.54 2.11 21.15
CA ASP A 127 0.55 1.20 20.78
C ASP A 127 0.52 0.93 19.28
N LEU A 128 -0.67 0.83 18.68
CA LEU A 128 -0.82 0.73 17.22
C LEU A 128 -0.35 2.00 16.54
N GLU A 129 -0.67 3.16 17.07
CA GLU A 129 -0.21 4.44 16.54
C GLU A 129 1.32 4.55 16.58
N LEU A 130 1.94 4.13 17.68
CA LEU A 130 3.39 4.09 17.80
C LEU A 130 4.01 3.11 16.79
N ALA A 131 3.40 1.93 16.63
CA ALA A 131 3.86 0.93 15.65
C ALA A 131 3.80 1.50 14.22
N ALA A 132 2.76 2.28 13.89
CA ALA A 132 2.65 2.94 12.59
C ALA A 132 3.78 3.96 12.37
N ILE A 133 4.12 4.74 13.38
CA ILE A 133 5.22 5.71 13.31
C ILE A 133 6.54 4.98 13.08
N VAL A 134 6.82 3.94 13.86
CA VAL A 134 8.06 3.16 13.74
C VAL A 134 8.16 2.52 12.35
N HIS A 135 7.07 1.96 11.84
CA HIS A 135 7.02 1.37 10.51
C HIS A 135 7.33 2.41 9.42
N ALA A 136 6.67 3.58 9.48
CA ALA A 136 6.87 4.66 8.52
C ALA A 136 8.32 5.15 8.52
N LEU A 137 8.91 5.35 9.69
CA LEU A 137 10.30 5.79 9.81
C LEU A 137 11.27 4.76 9.23
N LYS A 138 11.01 3.47 9.40
CA LYS A 138 11.82 2.42 8.80
C LYS A 138 11.67 2.37 7.28
N MET A 139 10.44 2.49 6.77
CA MET A 139 10.17 2.43 5.34
C MET A 139 10.77 3.60 4.58
N TRP A 140 10.72 4.79 5.17
CA TRP A 140 11.21 6.02 4.51
C TRP A 140 12.57 6.50 5.03
N ARG A 141 13.28 5.61 5.67
CA ARG A 141 14.59 5.90 6.24
C ARG A 141 15.55 6.55 5.26
N HIS A 142 15.58 6.06 4.02
CA HIS A 142 16.46 6.59 2.98
C HIS A 142 16.14 8.03 2.57
N TYR A 143 14.87 8.45 2.67
CA TYR A 143 14.48 9.85 2.44
C TYR A 143 14.88 10.73 3.63
N LEU A 144 14.72 10.23 4.85
CA LEU A 144 14.84 11.00 6.08
C LEU A 144 16.27 11.14 6.57
N MET A 145 17.11 10.12 6.36
CA MET A 145 18.50 10.11 6.86
C MET A 145 19.47 10.95 6.05
N GLY A 146 19.09 11.42 4.88
CA GLY A 146 19.91 12.34 4.09
C GLY A 146 19.92 13.77 4.63
N ARG A 147 19.16 14.04 5.71
CA ARG A 147 19.00 15.34 6.31
C ARG A 147 19.20 15.25 7.82
N ILE A 148 19.60 16.40 8.43
CA ILE A 148 19.57 16.52 9.87
C ILE A 148 18.10 16.42 10.29
N PHE A 149 17.82 15.42 11.10
CA PHE A 149 16.50 15.09 11.52
C PHE A 149 15.96 16.17 12.45
N GLU A 150 15.03 16.98 11.97
CA GLU A 150 14.21 17.77 12.86
C GLU A 150 12.91 16.99 13.06
N GLU A 151 12.74 16.46 14.27
CA GLU A 151 11.49 15.85 14.68
C GLU A 151 10.39 16.89 14.67
N SER A 152 9.44 16.72 13.84
CA SER A 152 8.19 17.45 13.93
C SER A 152 7.13 16.57 14.55
#